data_f646200a774b384de81b1b83954940ca
#
_entry.id   f646200a774b384de81b1b83954940ca
#
_cell.length_a   1.000
_cell.length_b   1.000
_cell.length_c   1.000
_cell.angle_alpha   90.00
_cell.angle_beta   90.00
_cell.angle_gamma   90.00
#
_symmetry.space_group_name_H-M   'P 1'
#
loop_
_entity.id
_entity.type
_entity.pdbx_description
1 polymer ?
#
loop_
_entity_poly.entity_id
_entity_poly.type
_entity_poly.pdbx_seq_one_letter_code
_entity_poly.pdbx_strand_id
1 'polypeptide(L)'
;MRYVIGVDLGTSGTKTVLFDEKGTVIASMTIEYPMYQPKNGYAEQNPSDWYNAAVNTIKGVIAKSGVSKEDIVGVGLSGQMHGLVMLDENNEVIRKSIIWCDQRTAAEVEEMNEKVGREKLIEITANPALTGWTAAKILWVKNSEPENYAKCRHILLPKDYIRFMLTGKYATEVSDASGMQLLDVPNRCWSKEICDKLGIDMSMLAKVYESCEVTGTITEKAAVLTGLKAGTIVAGGAGDNAAAAVGTGVVTDGKAFTTIGTSGVVFAHTSQVSIDPKGRVHTCCAAVPGAWHIMGVTQGAGLSLKWFRDNFCNAEKETAKYMGVDEYYLMDKEAETVPIGANRLLYLPYLMGERTPHLDPDARGMFFGLSAMHTKKDMLRAVMEGVAYSLRDCMEICREMNINVSDMMACGGGGSSPLWRQMLADLYGCPVKTSASKEGPALGVAILAMVAAGIYASVPEACEQICGVDKVQEPVADHVPQYEKFYRLYTEIYPAVKEQMKELAEM
;
A
#
# COMPACT_ATOMS: atom_id res chain seq x y z
N MET A 1 -16.00 -2.67 -29.08
CA MET A 1 -14.85 -2.72 -28.14
C MET A 1 -15.41 -2.40 -26.76
N ARG A 2 -15.06 -3.19 -25.74
CA ARG A 2 -15.53 -2.96 -24.37
C ARG A 2 -14.51 -2.15 -23.60
N TYR A 3 -14.99 -1.28 -22.72
CA TYR A 3 -14.16 -0.43 -21.89
C TYR A 3 -14.50 -0.61 -20.43
N VAL A 4 -13.53 -0.36 -19.55
CA VAL A 4 -13.71 -0.37 -18.11
C VAL A 4 -13.04 0.84 -17.48
N ILE A 5 -13.57 1.26 -16.34
CA ILE A 5 -13.02 2.37 -15.56
C ILE A 5 -12.37 1.80 -14.30
N GLY A 6 -11.12 2.19 -14.05
CA GLY A 6 -10.44 2.04 -12.78
C GLY A 6 -10.39 3.37 -12.05
N VAL A 7 -10.90 3.41 -10.81
CA VAL A 7 -10.86 4.58 -9.93
C VAL A 7 -9.95 4.26 -8.77
N ASP A 8 -8.91 5.05 -8.57
CA ASP A 8 -7.97 4.92 -7.45
C ASP A 8 -8.13 6.11 -6.49
N LEU A 9 -8.68 5.84 -5.32
CA LEU A 9 -8.92 6.81 -4.25
C LEU A 9 -7.68 6.90 -3.34
N GLY A 10 -6.68 7.67 -3.76
CA GLY A 10 -5.45 7.87 -2.97
C GLY A 10 -5.62 8.87 -1.81
N THR A 11 -4.58 9.05 -1.01
CA THR A 11 -4.57 10.00 0.12
C THR A 11 -4.60 11.45 -0.35
N SER A 12 -3.91 11.79 -1.45
CA SER A 12 -3.81 13.17 -1.94
C SER A 12 -4.83 13.53 -3.02
N GLY A 13 -5.49 12.55 -3.62
CA GLY A 13 -6.43 12.76 -4.72
C GLY A 13 -6.99 11.47 -5.28
N THR A 14 -8.04 11.58 -6.08
CA THR A 14 -8.63 10.47 -6.83
C THR A 14 -8.14 10.51 -8.27
N LYS A 15 -7.59 9.40 -8.74
CA LYS A 15 -7.22 9.18 -10.14
C LYS A 15 -8.19 8.20 -10.78
N THR A 16 -8.78 8.60 -11.90
CA THR A 16 -9.63 7.73 -12.73
C THR A 16 -8.99 7.53 -14.09
N VAL A 17 -9.00 6.27 -14.53
CA VAL A 17 -8.45 5.87 -15.83
C VAL A 17 -9.47 5.02 -16.56
N LEU A 18 -9.70 5.34 -17.81
CA LEU A 18 -10.50 4.55 -18.74
C LEU A 18 -9.57 3.66 -19.56
N PHE A 19 -9.82 2.36 -19.54
CA PHE A 19 -9.05 1.35 -20.28
C PHE A 19 -9.93 0.66 -21.31
N ASP A 20 -9.32 0.21 -22.40
CA ASP A 20 -9.91 -0.81 -23.26
C ASP A 20 -9.78 -2.22 -22.64
N GLU A 21 -10.39 -3.21 -23.27
CA GLU A 21 -10.35 -4.60 -22.83
C GLU A 21 -8.95 -5.25 -22.85
N LYS A 22 -7.94 -4.57 -23.41
CA LYS A 22 -6.52 -5.00 -23.44
C LYS A 22 -5.66 -4.27 -22.41
N GLY A 23 -6.27 -3.41 -21.57
CA GLY A 23 -5.56 -2.62 -20.57
C GLY A 23 -4.86 -1.37 -21.13
N THR A 24 -5.16 -0.96 -22.37
CA THR A 24 -4.62 0.26 -22.96
C THR A 24 -5.31 1.49 -22.34
N VAL A 25 -4.53 2.45 -21.88
CA VAL A 25 -5.06 3.72 -21.35
C VAL A 25 -5.67 4.56 -22.49
N ILE A 26 -6.95 4.86 -22.39
CA ILE A 26 -7.68 5.71 -23.33
C ILE A 26 -7.74 7.15 -22.84
N ALA A 27 -8.04 7.34 -21.55
CA ALA A 27 -8.07 8.65 -20.92
C ALA A 27 -7.78 8.52 -19.43
N SER A 28 -7.21 9.57 -18.85
CA SER A 28 -7.00 9.66 -17.40
C SER A 28 -7.29 11.07 -16.89
N MET A 29 -7.70 11.15 -15.62
CA MET A 29 -7.93 12.40 -14.90
C MET A 29 -7.66 12.21 -13.41
N THR A 30 -7.07 13.23 -12.79
CA THR A 30 -6.82 13.27 -11.35
C THR A 30 -7.40 14.55 -10.77
N ILE A 31 -8.00 14.45 -9.58
CA ILE A 31 -8.47 15.60 -8.78
C ILE A 31 -7.96 15.41 -7.36
N GLU A 32 -7.29 16.43 -6.85
CA GLU A 32 -6.75 16.48 -5.49
C GLU A 32 -7.80 16.98 -4.50
N TYR A 33 -7.61 16.64 -3.21
CA TYR A 33 -8.42 17.11 -2.10
C TYR A 33 -7.57 17.26 -0.84
N PRO A 34 -8.03 18.11 0.13
CA PRO A 34 -7.26 18.40 1.32
C PRO A 34 -7.23 17.23 2.32
N MET A 35 -6.17 17.20 3.12
CA MET A 35 -6.09 16.45 4.36
C MET A 35 -6.14 17.43 5.53
N TYR A 36 -6.93 17.12 6.55
CA TYR A 36 -7.11 17.95 7.73
C TYR A 36 -6.31 17.36 8.90
N GLN A 37 -5.53 18.19 9.56
CA GLN A 37 -4.73 17.83 10.74
C GLN A 37 -5.13 18.71 11.93
N PRO A 38 -6.26 18.42 12.60
CA PRO A 38 -6.78 19.29 13.68
C PRO A 38 -5.87 19.34 14.90
N LYS A 39 -5.04 18.30 15.11
CA LYS A 39 -4.02 18.21 16.17
C LYS A 39 -2.82 17.42 15.66
N ASN A 40 -1.69 17.53 16.36
CA ASN A 40 -0.54 16.69 16.05
C ASN A 40 -0.90 15.19 16.15
N GLY A 41 -0.49 14.40 15.16
CA GLY A 41 -0.83 12.99 15.06
C GLY A 41 -2.24 12.66 14.55
N TYR A 42 -3.10 13.66 14.34
CA TYR A 42 -4.45 13.49 13.79
C TYR A 42 -4.43 13.69 12.27
N ALA A 43 -5.16 12.85 11.55
CA ALA A 43 -5.33 12.98 10.10
C ALA A 43 -6.76 12.59 9.69
N GLU A 44 -7.46 13.52 9.09
CA GLU A 44 -8.86 13.36 8.70
C GLU A 44 -9.09 13.84 7.27
N GLN A 45 -10.09 13.25 6.61
CA GLN A 45 -10.58 13.71 5.30
C GLN A 45 -12.10 13.72 5.27
N ASN A 46 -12.66 14.55 4.39
CA ASN A 46 -14.11 14.62 4.22
C ASN A 46 -14.56 13.64 3.12
N PRO A 47 -15.38 12.60 3.41
CA PRO A 47 -15.86 11.65 2.41
C PRO A 47 -16.56 12.30 1.21
N SER A 48 -17.19 13.49 1.38
CA SER A 48 -17.81 14.20 0.27
C SER A 48 -16.79 14.72 -0.75
N ASP A 49 -15.57 15.05 -0.33
CA ASP A 49 -14.51 15.49 -1.25
C ASP A 49 -14.08 14.33 -2.15
N TRP A 50 -13.99 13.12 -1.59
CA TRP A 50 -13.70 11.89 -2.33
C TRP A 50 -14.78 11.59 -3.37
N TYR A 51 -16.07 11.67 -2.96
CA TYR A 51 -17.17 11.42 -3.87
C TYR A 51 -17.22 12.43 -5.01
N ASN A 52 -17.06 13.71 -4.70
CA ASN A 52 -17.02 14.76 -5.71
C ASN A 52 -15.85 14.57 -6.68
N ALA A 53 -14.67 14.20 -6.18
CA ALA A 53 -13.52 13.90 -7.03
C ALA A 53 -13.77 12.68 -7.92
N ALA A 54 -14.33 11.58 -7.37
CA ALA A 54 -14.66 10.39 -8.13
C ALA A 54 -15.68 10.67 -9.25
N VAL A 55 -16.78 11.36 -8.93
CA VAL A 55 -17.81 11.75 -9.91
C VAL A 55 -17.20 12.60 -11.05
N ASN A 56 -16.42 13.62 -10.69
CA ASN A 56 -15.85 14.54 -11.67
C ASN A 56 -14.75 13.88 -12.52
N THR A 57 -13.92 13.01 -11.95
CA THR A 57 -12.89 12.28 -12.71
C THR A 57 -13.51 11.24 -13.63
N ILE A 58 -14.56 10.50 -13.22
CA ILE A 58 -15.30 9.57 -14.08
C ILE A 58 -15.91 10.34 -15.24
N LYS A 59 -16.67 11.41 -14.97
CA LYS A 59 -17.26 12.26 -16.00
C LYS A 59 -16.21 12.83 -16.96
N GLY A 60 -15.07 13.27 -16.41
CA GLY A 60 -13.98 13.85 -17.19
C GLY A 60 -13.31 12.87 -18.13
N VAL A 61 -13.05 11.61 -17.72
CA VAL A 61 -12.44 10.61 -18.62
C VAL A 61 -13.40 10.16 -19.71
N ILE A 62 -14.71 10.07 -19.44
CA ILE A 62 -15.73 9.78 -20.46
C ILE A 62 -15.77 10.90 -21.49
N ALA A 63 -15.88 12.16 -21.06
CA ALA A 63 -15.90 13.30 -21.97
C ALA A 63 -14.62 13.45 -22.79
N LYS A 64 -13.45 13.21 -22.17
CA LYS A 64 -12.14 13.32 -22.83
C LYS A 64 -11.89 12.21 -23.85
N SER A 65 -12.39 11.01 -23.60
CA SER A 65 -12.18 9.85 -24.48
C SER A 65 -13.09 9.85 -25.71
N GLY A 66 -14.27 10.44 -25.62
CA GLY A 66 -15.31 10.34 -26.63
C GLY A 66 -15.94 8.94 -26.75
N VAL A 67 -15.62 8.03 -25.82
CA VAL A 67 -16.19 6.67 -25.79
C VAL A 67 -17.67 6.73 -25.42
N SER A 68 -18.49 5.93 -26.09
CA SER A 68 -19.91 5.80 -25.74
C SER A 68 -20.06 5.17 -24.36
N LYS A 69 -20.93 5.73 -23.51
CA LYS A 69 -21.27 5.15 -22.22
C LYS A 69 -21.84 3.73 -22.32
N GLU A 70 -22.40 3.36 -23.49
CA GLU A 70 -22.93 2.03 -23.75
C GLU A 70 -21.85 0.96 -23.86
N ASP A 71 -20.62 1.37 -24.18
CA ASP A 71 -19.46 0.49 -24.32
C ASP A 71 -18.66 0.34 -23.02
N ILE A 72 -18.98 1.14 -21.98
CA ILE A 72 -18.35 1.05 -20.64
C ILE A 72 -19.11 0.01 -19.83
N VAL A 73 -18.51 -1.17 -19.67
CA VAL A 73 -19.18 -2.34 -19.11
C VAL A 73 -18.95 -2.54 -17.60
N GLY A 74 -17.95 -1.87 -17.03
CA GLY A 74 -17.64 -2.06 -15.60
C GLY A 74 -16.81 -0.93 -14.99
N VAL A 75 -16.90 -0.82 -13.67
CA VAL A 75 -16.13 0.09 -12.81
C VAL A 75 -15.48 -0.72 -11.70
N GLY A 76 -14.17 -0.53 -11.51
CA GLY A 76 -13.42 -1.03 -10.36
C GLY A 76 -12.95 0.12 -9.48
N LEU A 77 -12.96 -0.10 -8.17
CA LEU A 77 -12.56 0.90 -7.17
C LEU A 77 -11.37 0.40 -6.36
N SER A 78 -10.28 1.16 -6.34
CA SER A 78 -9.17 1.06 -5.41
C SER A 78 -9.26 2.20 -4.40
N GLY A 79 -8.69 2.02 -3.22
CA GLY A 79 -8.62 3.14 -2.29
C GLY A 79 -7.63 2.95 -1.15
N GLN A 80 -7.26 4.08 -0.54
CA GLN A 80 -6.50 4.08 0.71
C GLN A 80 -7.21 3.23 1.75
N MET A 81 -6.45 2.33 2.37
CA MET A 81 -6.96 1.37 3.33
C MET A 81 -7.24 2.01 4.70
N HIS A 82 -7.91 1.26 5.59
CA HIS A 82 -8.06 1.55 7.01
C HIS A 82 -8.86 2.80 7.40
N GLY A 83 -9.33 3.61 6.46
CA GLY A 83 -10.14 4.80 6.76
C GLY A 83 -11.48 4.42 7.38
N LEU A 84 -11.98 5.21 8.33
CA LEU A 84 -13.26 4.99 9.00
C LEU A 84 -14.31 5.97 8.48
N VAL A 85 -15.31 5.49 7.75
CA VAL A 85 -16.52 6.24 7.38
C VAL A 85 -17.72 5.69 8.15
N MET A 86 -18.41 6.55 8.88
CA MET A 86 -19.59 6.20 9.68
C MET A 86 -20.81 6.92 9.13
N LEU A 87 -21.88 6.16 8.85
CA LEU A 87 -23.15 6.69 8.36
C LEU A 87 -24.26 6.50 9.39
N ASP A 88 -25.16 7.47 9.46
CA ASP A 88 -26.37 7.40 10.29
C ASP A 88 -27.53 6.63 9.59
N GLU A 89 -28.69 6.64 10.20
CA GLU A 89 -29.92 6.00 9.68
C GLU A 89 -30.43 6.59 8.35
N ASN A 90 -30.02 7.85 8.04
CA ASN A 90 -30.34 8.52 6.79
C ASN A 90 -29.24 8.39 5.74
N ASN A 91 -28.19 7.63 6.05
CA ASN A 91 -27.00 7.49 5.23
C ASN A 91 -26.12 8.77 5.12
N GLU A 92 -26.29 9.68 6.06
CA GLU A 92 -25.45 10.87 6.13
C GLU A 92 -24.15 10.57 6.89
N VAL A 93 -23.06 11.18 6.44
CA VAL A 93 -21.75 11.04 7.07
C VAL A 93 -21.75 11.75 8.42
N ILE A 94 -21.53 11.00 9.50
CA ILE A 94 -21.59 11.50 10.89
C ILE A 94 -20.42 12.44 11.21
N ARG A 95 -19.23 12.13 10.68
CA ARG A 95 -17.99 12.89 10.93
C ARG A 95 -16.99 12.72 9.79
N LYS A 96 -15.96 13.58 9.73
CA LYS A 96 -14.83 13.36 8.84
C LYS A 96 -14.19 11.99 9.09
N SER A 97 -13.77 11.30 8.05
CA SER A 97 -13.09 10.02 8.14
C SER A 97 -11.74 10.18 8.81
N ILE A 98 -11.44 9.34 9.80
CA ILE A 98 -10.11 9.18 10.37
C ILE A 98 -9.34 8.26 9.42
N ILE A 99 -8.27 8.76 8.77
CA ILE A 99 -7.57 8.04 7.71
C ILE A 99 -6.36 7.24 8.24
N TRP A 100 -5.73 6.46 7.40
CA TRP A 100 -4.71 5.46 7.74
C TRP A 100 -3.46 5.99 8.47
N CYS A 101 -3.04 7.23 8.21
CA CYS A 101 -1.85 7.84 8.84
C CYS A 101 -2.13 8.52 10.20
N ASP A 102 -3.38 8.42 10.69
CA ASP A 102 -3.77 8.95 12.00
C ASP A 102 -3.21 8.08 13.14
N GLN A 103 -2.67 8.71 14.18
CA GLN A 103 -2.00 8.03 15.29
C GLN A 103 -2.74 8.20 16.64
N ARG A 104 -3.99 8.73 16.65
CA ARG A 104 -4.72 9.04 17.89
C ARG A 104 -5.12 7.83 18.74
N THR A 105 -5.10 6.62 18.18
CA THR A 105 -5.75 5.44 18.74
C THR A 105 -4.82 4.54 19.57
N ALA A 106 -3.76 5.09 20.17
CA ALA A 106 -2.81 4.31 20.95
C ALA A 106 -3.47 3.62 22.18
N ALA A 107 -4.38 4.32 22.88
CA ALA A 107 -5.11 3.76 24.01
C ALA A 107 -6.05 2.62 23.60
N GLU A 108 -6.67 2.74 22.43
CA GLU A 108 -7.57 1.72 21.89
C GLU A 108 -6.82 0.48 21.40
N VAL A 109 -5.57 0.63 20.96
CA VAL A 109 -4.68 -0.51 20.67
C VAL A 109 -4.42 -1.31 21.94
N GLU A 110 -4.13 -0.66 23.07
CA GLU A 110 -3.99 -1.34 24.36
C GLU A 110 -5.31 -1.99 24.81
N GLU A 111 -6.44 -1.29 24.66
CA GLU A 111 -7.78 -1.86 24.93
C GLU A 111 -8.03 -3.14 24.10
N MET A 112 -7.65 -3.15 22.81
CA MET A 112 -7.76 -4.35 21.96
C MET A 112 -6.87 -5.49 22.49
N ASN A 113 -5.64 -5.19 22.89
CA ASN A 113 -4.72 -6.17 23.45
C ASN A 113 -5.25 -6.74 24.78
N GLU A 114 -5.82 -5.91 25.64
CA GLU A 114 -6.42 -6.35 26.91
C GLU A 114 -7.68 -7.21 26.72
N LYS A 115 -8.58 -6.81 25.83
CA LYS A 115 -9.87 -7.48 25.64
C LYS A 115 -9.78 -8.75 24.80
N VAL A 116 -8.94 -8.75 23.79
CA VAL A 116 -8.82 -9.86 22.82
C VAL A 116 -7.58 -10.71 23.10
N GLY A 117 -6.47 -10.07 23.38
CA GLY A 117 -5.12 -10.67 23.48
C GLY A 117 -4.36 -10.56 22.15
N ARG A 118 -3.07 -10.17 22.22
CA ARG A 118 -2.22 -9.95 21.05
C ARG A 118 -2.12 -11.21 20.16
N GLU A 119 -1.90 -12.37 20.78
CA GLU A 119 -1.78 -13.65 20.06
C GLU A 119 -3.07 -14.01 19.34
N LYS A 120 -4.22 -13.80 20.00
CA LYS A 120 -5.53 -14.10 19.44
C LYS A 120 -5.89 -13.15 18.28
N LEU A 121 -5.51 -11.87 18.39
CA LEU A 121 -5.64 -10.91 17.28
C LEU A 121 -4.83 -11.39 16.07
N ILE A 122 -3.57 -11.79 16.27
CA ILE A 122 -2.72 -12.30 15.18
C ILE A 122 -3.30 -13.60 14.60
N GLU A 123 -3.79 -14.52 15.42
CA GLU A 123 -4.39 -15.78 14.96
C GLU A 123 -5.58 -15.54 14.02
N ILE A 124 -6.49 -14.61 14.39
CA ILE A 124 -7.74 -14.39 13.67
C ILE A 124 -7.55 -13.37 12.53
N THR A 125 -6.97 -12.21 12.83
CA THR A 125 -6.86 -11.12 11.85
C THR A 125 -5.55 -11.14 11.08
N ALA A 126 -4.68 -12.10 11.39
CA ALA A 126 -3.32 -12.24 10.86
C ALA A 126 -2.41 -11.03 11.13
N ASN A 127 -2.82 -10.13 12.04
CA ASN A 127 -2.13 -8.89 12.34
C ASN A 127 -2.27 -8.54 13.83
N PRO A 128 -1.22 -7.93 14.46
CA PRO A 128 -1.36 -7.34 15.79
C PRO A 128 -2.26 -6.10 15.74
N ALA A 129 -2.76 -5.65 16.90
CA ALA A 129 -3.42 -4.35 17.00
C ALA A 129 -2.44 -3.22 16.63
N LEU A 130 -2.89 -2.28 15.81
CA LEU A 130 -2.09 -1.16 15.31
C LEU A 130 -2.89 0.14 15.29
N THR A 131 -2.23 1.25 15.62
CA THR A 131 -2.75 2.59 15.34
C THR A 131 -2.97 2.76 13.83
N GLY A 132 -3.86 3.64 13.44
CA GLY A 132 -4.15 3.86 12.02
C GLY A 132 -5.02 2.78 11.35
N TRP A 133 -5.30 1.64 11.99
CA TRP A 133 -6.22 0.61 11.50
C TRP A 133 -7.66 0.84 12.01
N THR A 134 -8.65 0.23 11.34
CA THR A 134 -10.06 0.65 11.49
C THR A 134 -10.67 0.31 12.84
N ALA A 135 -10.39 -0.89 13.41
CA ALA A 135 -11.01 -1.31 14.67
C ALA A 135 -10.68 -0.35 15.82
N ALA A 136 -9.40 0.05 15.95
CA ALA A 136 -8.99 1.02 16.96
C ALA A 136 -9.68 2.39 16.78
N LYS A 137 -9.94 2.81 15.53
CA LYS A 137 -10.68 4.05 15.25
C LYS A 137 -12.15 3.95 15.63
N ILE A 138 -12.79 2.79 15.41
CA ILE A 138 -14.16 2.56 15.85
C ILE A 138 -14.25 2.67 17.38
N LEU A 139 -13.31 2.05 18.10
CA LEU A 139 -13.24 2.13 19.56
C LEU A 139 -12.99 3.57 20.02
N TRP A 140 -12.09 4.29 19.34
CA TRP A 140 -11.84 5.70 19.67
C TRP A 140 -13.11 6.57 19.53
N VAL A 141 -13.88 6.41 18.45
CA VAL A 141 -15.15 7.14 18.31
C VAL A 141 -16.14 6.71 19.40
N LYS A 142 -16.20 5.40 19.72
CA LYS A 142 -17.06 4.90 20.81
C LYS A 142 -16.70 5.50 22.16
N ASN A 143 -15.41 5.64 22.47
CA ASN A 143 -14.90 6.12 23.75
C ASN A 143 -14.90 7.66 23.85
N SER A 144 -14.47 8.34 22.79
CA SER A 144 -14.24 9.79 22.77
C SER A 144 -15.38 10.61 22.18
N GLU A 145 -16.22 10.01 21.32
CA GLU A 145 -17.37 10.65 20.68
C GLU A 145 -18.63 9.76 20.78
N PRO A 146 -19.08 9.38 22.01
CA PRO A 146 -20.16 8.40 22.21
C PRO A 146 -21.49 8.79 21.54
N GLU A 147 -21.77 10.09 21.43
CA GLU A 147 -22.97 10.59 20.74
C GLU A 147 -22.90 10.35 19.22
N ASN A 148 -21.72 10.42 18.62
CA ASN A 148 -21.50 10.09 17.22
C ASN A 148 -21.61 8.57 17.00
N TYR A 149 -21.00 7.79 17.91
CA TYR A 149 -21.10 6.34 17.84
C TYR A 149 -22.56 5.86 17.96
N ALA A 150 -23.34 6.43 18.85
CA ALA A 150 -24.76 6.06 19.04
C ALA A 150 -25.63 6.30 17.79
N LYS A 151 -25.26 7.26 16.94
CA LYS A 151 -25.95 7.54 15.66
C LYS A 151 -25.54 6.57 14.56
N CYS A 152 -24.39 5.91 14.69
CA CYS A 152 -23.85 5.04 13.63
C CYS A 152 -24.76 3.84 13.35
N ARG A 153 -25.02 3.62 12.06
CA ARG A 153 -25.75 2.44 11.55
C ARG A 153 -24.93 1.64 10.57
N HIS A 154 -24.00 2.29 9.85
CA HIS A 154 -23.15 1.63 8.87
C HIS A 154 -21.72 2.13 8.97
N ILE A 155 -20.79 1.19 8.88
CA ILE A 155 -19.33 1.42 8.85
C ILE A 155 -18.81 0.99 7.48
N LEU A 156 -18.13 1.89 6.79
CA LEU A 156 -17.55 1.67 5.47
C LEU A 156 -16.08 2.10 5.45
N LEU A 157 -15.32 1.50 4.55
CA LEU A 157 -13.99 1.97 4.17
C LEU A 157 -14.10 3.09 3.10
N PRO A 158 -13.04 3.86 2.83
CA PRO A 158 -13.11 4.99 1.90
C PRO A 158 -13.66 4.63 0.51
N LYS A 159 -13.13 3.58 -0.15
CA LYS A 159 -13.63 3.14 -1.45
C LYS A 159 -15.04 2.54 -1.38
N ASP A 160 -15.39 1.90 -0.25
CA ASP A 160 -16.70 1.31 -0.05
C ASP A 160 -17.78 2.39 0.08
N TYR A 161 -17.44 3.54 0.68
CA TYR A 161 -18.30 4.70 0.67
C TYR A 161 -18.56 5.21 -0.76
N ILE A 162 -17.53 5.30 -1.60
CA ILE A 162 -17.70 5.69 -3.01
C ILE A 162 -18.59 4.66 -3.73
N ARG A 163 -18.38 3.36 -3.51
CA ARG A 163 -19.23 2.30 -4.05
C ARG A 163 -20.67 2.47 -3.62
N PHE A 164 -20.90 2.69 -2.32
CA PHE A 164 -22.25 2.93 -1.79
C PHE A 164 -22.93 4.13 -2.49
N MET A 165 -22.23 5.24 -2.63
CA MET A 165 -22.75 6.44 -3.30
C MET A 165 -23.06 6.22 -4.80
N LEU A 166 -22.35 5.31 -5.47
CA LEU A 166 -22.59 4.97 -6.87
C LEU A 166 -23.69 3.93 -7.06
N THR A 167 -23.85 2.99 -6.12
CA THR A 167 -24.69 1.79 -6.28
C THR A 167 -25.86 1.69 -5.30
N GLY A 168 -25.84 2.44 -4.21
CA GLY A 168 -26.78 2.30 -3.09
C GLY A 168 -26.63 0.99 -2.30
N LYS A 169 -25.53 0.23 -2.47
CA LYS A 169 -25.30 -1.06 -1.80
C LYS A 169 -24.18 -0.96 -0.77
N TYR A 170 -24.46 -1.47 0.44
CA TYR A 170 -23.45 -1.66 1.47
C TYR A 170 -22.65 -2.93 1.17
N ALA A 171 -21.44 -2.74 0.71
CA ALA A 171 -20.53 -3.83 0.38
C ALA A 171 -19.09 -3.44 0.73
N THR A 172 -18.31 -4.43 1.14
CA THR A 172 -16.86 -4.38 1.25
C THR A 172 -16.25 -5.61 0.59
N GLU A 173 -14.94 -5.69 0.49
CA GLU A 173 -14.29 -6.87 -0.07
C GLU A 173 -13.08 -7.30 0.79
N VAL A 174 -12.68 -8.54 0.61
CA VAL A 174 -11.76 -9.25 1.51
C VAL A 174 -10.41 -8.56 1.69
N SER A 175 -9.83 -7.94 0.65
CA SER A 175 -8.48 -7.38 0.74
C SER A 175 -8.43 -6.13 1.62
N ASP A 176 -9.39 -5.22 1.47
CA ASP A 176 -9.49 -4.01 2.28
C ASP A 176 -10.10 -4.28 3.66
N ALA A 177 -11.10 -5.18 3.74
CA ALA A 177 -11.68 -5.63 5.00
C ALA A 177 -10.64 -6.28 5.93
N SER A 178 -9.61 -6.95 5.39
CA SER A 178 -8.47 -7.45 6.16
C SER A 178 -7.81 -6.36 6.99
N GLY A 179 -7.74 -5.13 6.47
CA GLY A 179 -7.19 -3.96 7.14
C GLY A 179 -8.09 -3.35 8.22
N MET A 180 -9.29 -3.88 8.43
CA MET A 180 -10.18 -3.41 9.50
C MET A 180 -9.86 -4.00 10.87
N GLN A 181 -9.12 -5.11 10.94
CA GLN A 181 -8.87 -5.91 12.17
C GLN A 181 -10.16 -6.47 12.81
N LEU A 182 -11.18 -6.68 12.00
CA LEU A 182 -12.45 -7.32 12.37
C LEU A 182 -12.72 -8.55 11.50
N LEU A 183 -11.93 -8.74 10.42
CA LEU A 183 -12.04 -9.89 9.54
C LEU A 183 -11.25 -11.07 10.11
N ASP A 184 -11.83 -12.25 10.09
CA ASP A 184 -11.13 -13.53 10.17
C ASP A 184 -10.46 -13.76 8.81
N VAL A 185 -9.18 -13.40 8.73
CA VAL A 185 -8.42 -13.40 7.47
C VAL A 185 -8.26 -14.80 6.89
N PRO A 186 -7.97 -15.85 7.68
CA PRO A 186 -8.00 -17.23 7.18
C PRO A 186 -9.34 -17.64 6.57
N ASN A 187 -10.46 -17.29 7.20
CA ASN A 187 -11.81 -17.69 6.80
C ASN A 187 -12.51 -16.66 5.91
N ARG A 188 -11.91 -15.50 5.64
CA ARG A 188 -12.39 -14.45 4.72
C ARG A 188 -13.79 -13.92 5.08
N CYS A 189 -14.12 -13.84 6.36
CA CYS A 189 -15.40 -13.37 6.86
C CYS A 189 -15.25 -12.58 8.16
N TRP A 190 -16.28 -11.83 8.57
CA TRP A 190 -16.22 -11.11 9.83
C TRP A 190 -16.06 -12.05 11.03
N SER A 191 -15.16 -11.69 11.96
CA SER A 191 -14.94 -12.43 13.20
C SER A 191 -15.98 -12.02 14.24
N LYS A 192 -16.93 -12.93 14.52
CA LYS A 192 -17.89 -12.72 15.61
C LYS A 192 -17.18 -12.59 16.96
N GLU A 193 -16.14 -13.38 17.18
CA GLU A 193 -15.39 -13.36 18.44
C GLU A 193 -14.77 -11.99 18.71
N ILE A 194 -14.10 -11.40 17.72
CA ILE A 194 -13.48 -10.08 17.88
C ILE A 194 -14.54 -9.01 18.06
N CYS A 195 -15.59 -9.01 17.25
CA CYS A 195 -16.66 -8.04 17.35
C CYS A 195 -17.34 -8.07 18.71
N ASP A 196 -17.65 -9.27 19.23
CA ASP A 196 -18.25 -9.45 20.56
C ASP A 196 -17.34 -8.93 21.69
N LYS A 197 -16.04 -9.29 21.66
CA LYS A 197 -15.08 -8.86 22.70
C LYS A 197 -14.86 -7.35 22.69
N LEU A 198 -14.87 -6.70 21.51
CA LEU A 198 -14.72 -5.25 21.39
C LEU A 198 -16.07 -4.51 21.54
N GLY A 199 -17.18 -5.24 21.61
CA GLY A 199 -18.52 -4.68 21.70
C GLY A 199 -18.87 -3.85 20.46
N ILE A 200 -18.51 -4.34 19.27
CA ILE A 200 -18.85 -3.77 17.96
C ILE A 200 -19.99 -4.60 17.38
N ASP A 201 -21.10 -3.93 17.05
CA ASP A 201 -22.25 -4.58 16.44
C ASP A 201 -21.95 -4.94 14.98
N MET A 202 -21.94 -6.25 14.67
CA MET A 202 -21.70 -6.76 13.33
C MET A 202 -22.72 -6.28 12.30
N SER A 203 -23.93 -5.88 12.72
CA SER A 203 -24.95 -5.36 11.82
C SER A 203 -24.56 -4.03 11.18
N MET A 204 -23.61 -3.31 11.77
CA MET A 204 -23.04 -2.09 11.17
C MET A 204 -22.04 -2.39 10.04
N LEU A 205 -21.52 -3.61 9.96
CA LEU A 205 -20.50 -4.00 8.99
C LEU A 205 -21.15 -4.41 7.66
N ALA A 206 -20.55 -3.96 6.55
CA ALA A 206 -21.03 -4.31 5.22
C ALA A 206 -20.80 -5.79 4.88
N LYS A 207 -21.60 -6.34 3.96
CA LYS A 207 -21.36 -7.70 3.44
C LYS A 207 -20.02 -7.77 2.74
N VAL A 208 -19.23 -8.83 3.04
CA VAL A 208 -17.92 -9.11 2.44
C VAL A 208 -18.08 -9.86 1.13
N TYR A 209 -17.34 -9.45 0.11
CA TYR A 209 -17.29 -10.05 -1.22
C TYR A 209 -15.83 -10.37 -1.61
N GLU A 210 -15.64 -11.17 -2.64
CA GLU A 210 -14.33 -11.24 -3.32
C GLU A 210 -14.12 -10.00 -4.20
N SER A 211 -12.86 -9.65 -4.44
CA SER A 211 -12.48 -8.42 -5.14
C SER A 211 -13.03 -8.32 -6.58
N CYS A 212 -13.17 -9.45 -7.29
CA CYS A 212 -13.71 -9.50 -8.65
C CYS A 212 -15.21 -9.86 -8.73
N GLU A 213 -15.94 -9.94 -7.60
CA GLU A 213 -17.38 -10.12 -7.62
C GLU A 213 -18.11 -8.81 -7.93
N VAL A 214 -19.28 -8.92 -8.55
CA VAL A 214 -20.19 -7.78 -8.76
C VAL A 214 -20.86 -7.42 -7.43
N THR A 215 -20.61 -6.21 -6.94
CA THR A 215 -21.16 -5.73 -5.65
C THR A 215 -22.36 -4.80 -5.81
N GLY A 216 -22.67 -4.40 -7.02
CA GLY A 216 -23.81 -3.55 -7.35
C GLY A 216 -23.70 -3.01 -8.77
N THR A 217 -24.64 -2.14 -9.12
CA THR A 217 -24.68 -1.47 -10.43
C THR A 217 -24.90 0.02 -10.24
N ILE A 218 -24.42 0.81 -11.20
CA ILE A 218 -24.60 2.27 -11.22
C ILE A 218 -26.09 2.60 -11.20
N THR A 219 -26.52 3.40 -10.20
CA THR A 219 -27.90 3.87 -10.08
C THR A 219 -28.22 4.96 -11.11
N GLU A 220 -29.51 5.24 -11.36
CA GLU A 220 -29.94 6.35 -12.21
C GLU A 220 -29.37 7.69 -11.74
N LYS A 221 -29.37 7.93 -10.42
CA LYS A 221 -28.81 9.16 -9.82
C LYS A 221 -27.31 9.28 -10.12
N ALA A 222 -26.55 8.22 -9.91
CA ALA A 222 -25.12 8.19 -10.18
C ALA A 222 -24.82 8.31 -11.70
N ALA A 223 -25.65 7.72 -12.56
CA ALA A 223 -25.54 7.80 -14.01
C ALA A 223 -25.66 9.25 -14.52
N VAL A 224 -26.60 10.00 -13.98
CA VAL A 224 -26.76 11.43 -14.32
C VAL A 224 -25.52 12.25 -13.93
N LEU A 225 -24.95 11.98 -12.79
CA LEU A 225 -23.79 12.74 -12.26
C LEU A 225 -22.49 12.39 -12.98
N THR A 226 -22.26 11.11 -13.23
CA THR A 226 -20.99 10.58 -13.76
C THR A 226 -20.94 10.51 -15.29
N GLY A 227 -22.09 10.48 -15.95
CA GLY A 227 -22.19 10.21 -17.40
C GLY A 227 -22.10 8.72 -17.75
N LEU A 228 -22.01 7.82 -16.78
CA LEU A 228 -22.10 6.38 -17.00
C LEU A 228 -23.52 5.95 -17.37
N LYS A 229 -23.67 4.76 -17.90
CA LYS A 229 -24.98 4.12 -18.09
C LYS A 229 -25.48 3.56 -16.76
N ALA A 230 -26.75 3.78 -16.42
CA ALA A 230 -27.39 3.07 -15.32
C ALA A 230 -27.36 1.56 -15.59
N GLY A 231 -27.05 0.79 -14.57
CA GLY A 231 -26.88 -0.66 -14.70
C GLY A 231 -25.45 -1.13 -15.02
N THR A 232 -24.49 -0.22 -15.32
CA THR A 232 -23.08 -0.58 -15.44
C THR A 232 -22.61 -1.23 -14.14
N ILE A 233 -21.93 -2.39 -14.20
CA ILE A 233 -21.52 -3.13 -13.01
C ILE A 233 -20.42 -2.42 -12.24
N VAL A 234 -20.40 -2.62 -10.92
CA VAL A 234 -19.33 -2.20 -10.02
C VAL A 234 -18.76 -3.42 -9.33
N ALA A 235 -17.47 -3.68 -9.53
CA ALA A 235 -16.75 -4.79 -8.92
C ALA A 235 -16.42 -4.52 -7.44
N GLY A 236 -16.05 -5.56 -6.71
CA GLY A 236 -15.55 -5.47 -5.34
C GLY A 236 -14.36 -4.53 -5.18
N GLY A 237 -13.49 -4.48 -6.18
CA GLY A 237 -12.29 -3.65 -6.13
C GLY A 237 -11.25 -4.18 -5.15
N ALA A 238 -10.36 -3.33 -4.67
CA ALA A 238 -9.33 -3.75 -3.71
C ALA A 238 -8.76 -2.58 -2.91
N GLY A 239 -8.16 -2.86 -1.76
CA GLY A 239 -7.23 -1.92 -1.12
C GLY A 239 -6.07 -1.59 -2.06
N ASP A 240 -5.49 -0.40 -1.95
CA ASP A 240 -4.52 0.15 -2.91
C ASP A 240 -3.32 -0.79 -3.18
N ASN A 241 -2.77 -1.42 -2.13
CA ASN A 241 -1.65 -2.36 -2.29
C ASN A 241 -2.07 -3.66 -3.02
N ALA A 242 -3.24 -4.20 -2.70
CA ALA A 242 -3.77 -5.39 -3.38
C ALA A 242 -4.15 -5.07 -4.84
N ALA A 243 -4.68 -3.87 -5.10
CA ALA A 243 -4.92 -3.37 -6.44
C ALA A 243 -3.61 -3.21 -7.24
N ALA A 244 -2.56 -2.63 -6.62
CA ALA A 244 -1.25 -2.52 -7.24
C ALA A 244 -0.65 -3.89 -7.59
N ALA A 245 -0.85 -4.91 -6.74
CA ALA A 245 -0.42 -6.27 -7.03
C ALA A 245 -1.07 -6.81 -8.30
N VAL A 246 -2.38 -6.65 -8.45
CA VAL A 246 -3.10 -7.03 -9.68
C VAL A 246 -2.57 -6.26 -10.88
N GLY A 247 -2.46 -4.92 -10.78
CA GLY A 247 -2.01 -4.06 -11.88
C GLY A 247 -0.54 -4.26 -12.30
N THR A 248 0.25 -4.94 -11.49
CA THR A 248 1.63 -5.32 -11.80
C THR A 248 1.81 -6.81 -12.11
N GLY A 249 0.72 -7.58 -12.12
CA GLY A 249 0.74 -9.01 -12.41
C GLY A 249 1.27 -9.89 -11.28
N VAL A 250 1.30 -9.37 -10.04
CA VAL A 250 1.70 -10.10 -8.82
C VAL A 250 0.49 -10.83 -8.24
N VAL A 251 0.07 -11.91 -8.90
CA VAL A 251 -1.20 -12.61 -8.67
C VAL A 251 -1.06 -14.14 -8.58
N THR A 252 0.16 -14.64 -8.50
CA THR A 252 0.49 -16.08 -8.37
C THR A 252 1.68 -16.26 -7.45
N ASP A 253 1.82 -17.46 -6.87
CA ASP A 253 2.97 -17.81 -6.04
C ASP A 253 4.30 -17.60 -6.76
N GLY A 254 5.30 -17.18 -6.01
CA GLY A 254 6.62 -16.84 -6.53
C GLY A 254 6.75 -15.39 -6.99
N LYS A 255 5.65 -14.67 -7.19
CA LYS A 255 5.65 -13.26 -7.59
C LYS A 255 5.52 -12.34 -6.40
N ALA A 256 6.28 -11.24 -6.45
CA ALA A 256 6.27 -10.18 -5.45
C ALA A 256 6.44 -8.81 -6.10
N PHE A 257 6.13 -7.74 -5.37
CA PHE A 257 6.61 -6.41 -5.73
C PHE A 257 7.30 -5.73 -4.55
N THR A 258 8.24 -4.85 -4.87
CA THR A 258 8.85 -3.93 -3.92
C THR A 258 8.58 -2.49 -4.34
N THR A 259 8.21 -1.65 -3.37
CA THR A 259 7.99 -0.21 -3.62
C THR A 259 8.99 0.59 -2.83
N ILE A 260 9.66 1.54 -3.49
CA ILE A 260 10.49 2.54 -2.84
C ILE A 260 9.82 3.90 -3.05
N GLY A 261 8.93 4.24 -2.13
CA GLY A 261 8.32 5.55 -1.94
C GLY A 261 8.94 6.24 -0.73
N THR A 262 8.23 7.07 0.00
CA THR A 262 8.66 7.61 1.30
C THR A 262 9.03 6.47 2.24
N SER A 263 8.12 5.50 2.40
CA SER A 263 8.36 4.19 3.00
C SER A 263 8.70 3.15 1.94
N GLY A 264 9.20 2.00 2.36
CA GLY A 264 9.43 0.85 1.49
C GLY A 264 8.48 -0.29 1.81
N VAL A 265 8.09 -1.04 0.79
CA VAL A 265 7.20 -2.19 0.93
C VAL A 265 7.78 -3.37 0.17
N VAL A 266 7.71 -4.55 0.76
CA VAL A 266 7.80 -5.83 0.04
C VAL A 266 6.47 -6.54 0.21
N PHE A 267 5.83 -6.82 -0.91
CA PHE A 267 4.56 -7.51 -1.00
C PHE A 267 4.76 -8.82 -1.75
N ALA A 268 4.37 -9.94 -1.17
CA ALA A 268 4.48 -11.26 -1.79
C ALA A 268 3.11 -11.93 -1.84
N HIS A 269 2.72 -12.43 -3.01
CA HIS A 269 1.50 -13.21 -3.20
C HIS A 269 1.68 -14.63 -2.64
N THR A 270 0.63 -15.19 -2.06
CA THR A 270 0.58 -16.59 -1.62
C THR A 270 -0.79 -17.20 -1.80
N SER A 271 -0.86 -18.42 -2.32
CA SER A 271 -2.08 -19.22 -2.44
C SER A 271 -2.47 -19.91 -1.14
N GLN A 272 -1.61 -19.86 -0.12
CA GLN A 272 -1.87 -20.42 1.20
C GLN A 272 -1.82 -19.32 2.26
N VAL A 273 -2.73 -19.36 3.23
CA VAL A 273 -2.64 -18.46 4.37
C VAL A 273 -1.36 -18.73 5.16
N SER A 274 -0.56 -17.69 5.36
CA SER A 274 0.66 -17.75 6.16
C SER A 274 0.69 -16.55 7.09
N ILE A 275 0.85 -16.79 8.39
CA ILE A 275 0.76 -15.78 9.44
C ILE A 275 2.09 -15.76 10.20
N ASP A 276 2.75 -14.61 10.31
CA ASP A 276 3.88 -14.45 11.19
C ASP A 276 3.41 -14.38 12.64
N PRO A 277 3.73 -15.36 13.49
CA PRO A 277 3.27 -15.37 14.89
C PRO A 277 3.84 -14.21 15.71
N LYS A 278 4.91 -13.56 15.25
CA LYS A 278 5.51 -12.39 15.88
C LYS A 278 4.83 -11.09 15.43
N GLY A 279 4.05 -11.12 14.34
CA GLY A 279 3.35 -9.95 13.78
C GLY A 279 4.30 -8.90 13.17
N ARG A 280 5.46 -9.32 12.65
CA ARG A 280 6.47 -8.43 12.04
C ARG A 280 6.07 -7.97 10.63
N VAL A 281 5.22 -8.73 9.96
CA VAL A 281 4.66 -8.46 8.64
C VAL A 281 3.15 -8.56 8.68
N HIS A 282 2.50 -7.94 7.71
CA HIS A 282 1.05 -7.98 7.56
C HIS A 282 0.65 -9.14 6.65
N THR A 283 -0.34 -9.92 7.06
CA THR A 283 -1.03 -10.87 6.18
C THR A 283 -2.46 -10.39 5.95
N CYS A 284 -2.85 -10.26 4.69
CA CYS A 284 -4.21 -9.89 4.29
C CYS A 284 -4.69 -10.80 3.16
N CYS A 285 -6.01 -10.84 2.92
CA CYS A 285 -6.54 -11.48 1.73
C CYS A 285 -6.03 -10.74 0.48
N ALA A 286 -5.64 -11.48 -0.55
CA ALA A 286 -5.31 -10.90 -1.84
C ALA A 286 -6.58 -10.53 -2.63
N ALA A 287 -6.43 -9.68 -3.64
CA ALA A 287 -7.52 -9.39 -4.59
C ALA A 287 -7.78 -10.54 -5.59
N VAL A 288 -7.05 -11.63 -5.45
CA VAL A 288 -7.29 -12.90 -6.17
C VAL A 288 -8.12 -13.81 -5.27
N PRO A 289 -9.26 -14.34 -5.71
CA PRO A 289 -10.10 -15.21 -4.91
C PRO A 289 -9.34 -16.41 -4.33
N GLY A 290 -9.53 -16.68 -3.04
CA GLY A 290 -8.90 -17.79 -2.35
C GLY A 290 -7.39 -17.65 -2.13
N ALA A 291 -6.81 -16.46 -2.29
CA ALA A 291 -5.40 -16.18 -2.06
C ALA A 291 -5.18 -15.09 -1.01
N TRP A 292 -3.95 -14.99 -0.52
CA TRP A 292 -3.49 -14.02 0.47
C TRP A 292 -2.24 -13.30 -0.03
N HIS A 293 -1.79 -12.33 0.74
CA HIS A 293 -0.49 -11.70 0.55
C HIS A 293 0.18 -11.40 1.88
N ILE A 294 1.50 -11.36 1.84
CA ILE A 294 2.33 -10.90 2.95
C ILE A 294 2.91 -9.55 2.58
N MET A 295 2.94 -8.64 3.53
CA MET A 295 3.47 -7.30 3.32
C MET A 295 4.40 -6.89 4.45
N GLY A 296 5.69 -6.74 4.17
CA GLY A 296 6.67 -6.09 5.04
C GLY A 296 6.78 -4.62 4.71
N VAL A 297 6.92 -3.76 5.72
CA VAL A 297 6.97 -2.30 5.55
C VAL A 297 8.14 -1.72 6.31
N THR A 298 9.04 -1.01 5.62
CA THR A 298 10.10 -0.19 6.24
C THR A 298 9.73 1.30 6.16
N GLN A 299 10.00 2.06 7.23
CA GLN A 299 9.56 3.45 7.36
C GLN A 299 10.43 4.45 6.59
N GLY A 300 11.72 4.16 6.44
CA GLY A 300 12.73 5.12 6.00
C GLY A 300 13.30 4.90 4.60
N ALA A 301 12.52 4.42 3.60
CA ALA A 301 13.05 4.08 2.28
C ALA A 301 13.47 5.31 1.45
N GLY A 302 12.66 5.76 0.51
CA GLY A 302 12.95 6.96 -0.29
C GLY A 302 13.05 8.22 0.57
N LEU A 303 12.45 8.22 1.77
CA LEU A 303 12.67 9.27 2.77
C LEU A 303 14.14 9.46 3.10
N SER A 304 14.92 8.38 3.27
CA SER A 304 16.35 8.44 3.56
C SER A 304 17.12 9.10 2.42
N LEU A 305 16.83 8.75 1.18
CA LEU A 305 17.46 9.37 0.02
C LEU A 305 17.05 10.84 -0.15
N LYS A 306 15.74 11.14 0.07
CA LYS A 306 15.23 12.52 0.04
C LYS A 306 15.88 13.37 1.14
N TRP A 307 15.98 12.85 2.36
CA TRP A 307 16.67 13.53 3.48
C TRP A 307 18.12 13.82 3.12
N PHE A 308 18.84 12.84 2.57
CA PHE A 308 20.23 13.02 2.15
C PHE A 308 20.36 14.08 1.04
N ARG A 309 19.49 14.01 0.03
CA ARG A 309 19.41 15.01 -1.05
C ARG A 309 19.21 16.42 -0.49
N ASP A 310 18.25 16.60 0.39
CA ASP A 310 17.85 17.93 0.87
C ASP A 310 18.91 18.57 1.77
N ASN A 311 19.72 17.77 2.46
CA ASN A 311 20.74 18.26 3.40
C ASN A 311 22.17 18.30 2.82
N PHE A 312 22.50 17.46 1.84
CA PHE A 312 23.89 17.28 1.38
C PHE A 312 24.09 17.46 -0.13
N CYS A 313 23.03 17.50 -0.95
CA CYS A 313 23.16 17.48 -2.41
C CYS A 313 22.71 18.80 -3.08
N ASN A 314 23.07 19.96 -2.52
CA ASN A 314 22.71 21.25 -3.13
C ASN A 314 23.38 21.47 -4.50
N ALA A 315 24.62 21.03 -4.67
CA ALA A 315 25.34 21.16 -5.94
C ALA A 315 24.68 20.31 -7.04
N GLU A 316 24.24 19.07 -6.72
CA GLU A 316 23.53 18.19 -7.64
C GLU A 316 22.17 18.76 -8.04
N LYS A 317 21.44 19.35 -7.09
CA LYS A 317 20.15 20.03 -7.36
C LYS A 317 20.33 21.20 -8.34
N GLU A 318 21.33 22.07 -8.12
CA GLU A 318 21.61 23.18 -9.03
C GLU A 318 22.11 22.71 -10.40
N THR A 319 22.98 21.70 -10.42
CA THR A 319 23.48 21.10 -11.67
C THR A 319 22.36 20.45 -12.46
N ALA A 320 21.50 19.67 -11.81
CA ALA A 320 20.34 19.01 -12.43
C ALA A 320 19.40 20.03 -13.08
N LYS A 321 19.10 21.12 -12.37
CA LYS A 321 18.30 22.24 -12.90
C LYS A 321 18.93 22.86 -14.14
N TYR A 322 20.26 23.04 -14.15
CA TYR A 322 20.99 23.60 -15.28
C TYR A 322 20.99 22.65 -16.49
N MET A 323 21.09 21.33 -16.23
CA MET A 323 21.11 20.29 -17.26
C MET A 323 19.68 19.90 -17.74
N GLY A 324 18.62 20.31 -17.05
CA GLY A 324 17.26 19.89 -17.36
C GLY A 324 17.01 18.40 -17.08
N VAL A 325 17.68 17.82 -16.07
CA VAL A 325 17.54 16.43 -15.65
C VAL A 325 17.05 16.36 -14.21
N ASP A 326 16.61 15.16 -13.78
CA ASP A 326 16.25 14.89 -12.39
C ASP A 326 17.53 14.84 -11.52
N GLU A 327 17.51 15.46 -10.34
CA GLU A 327 18.64 15.43 -9.41
C GLU A 327 18.98 14.02 -8.92
N TYR A 328 18.01 13.13 -8.79
CA TYR A 328 18.26 11.73 -8.42
C TYR A 328 19.05 10.97 -9.49
N TYR A 329 18.93 11.37 -10.77
CA TYR A 329 19.78 10.81 -11.82
C TYR A 329 21.28 11.13 -11.59
N LEU A 330 21.60 12.36 -11.17
CA LEU A 330 22.99 12.73 -10.85
C LEU A 330 23.48 12.00 -9.61
N MET A 331 22.64 11.90 -8.58
CA MET A 331 22.96 11.15 -7.37
C MET A 331 23.21 9.66 -7.67
N ASP A 332 22.41 9.03 -8.52
CA ASP A 332 22.64 7.66 -8.97
C ASP A 332 24.03 7.52 -9.64
N LYS A 333 24.40 8.46 -10.53
CA LYS A 333 25.69 8.46 -11.20
C LYS A 333 26.87 8.63 -10.24
N GLU A 334 26.72 9.42 -9.19
CA GLU A 334 27.73 9.53 -8.13
C GLU A 334 27.85 8.24 -7.32
N ALA A 335 26.74 7.68 -6.87
CA ALA A 335 26.71 6.44 -6.08
C ALA A 335 27.24 5.23 -6.87
N GLU A 336 27.03 5.20 -8.20
CA GLU A 336 27.51 4.13 -9.10
C GLU A 336 29.05 4.06 -9.15
N THR A 337 29.75 5.16 -8.87
CA THR A 337 31.22 5.19 -8.82
C THR A 337 31.82 4.58 -7.55
N VAL A 338 31.01 4.29 -6.54
CA VAL A 338 31.40 3.76 -5.23
C VAL A 338 31.24 2.25 -5.22
N PRO A 339 32.20 1.47 -4.72
CA PRO A 339 32.08 0.02 -4.68
C PRO A 339 30.98 -0.46 -3.73
N ILE A 340 30.57 -1.72 -3.89
CA ILE A 340 29.64 -2.40 -2.98
C ILE A 340 30.16 -2.33 -1.55
N GLY A 341 29.25 -2.04 -0.60
CA GLY A 341 29.58 -1.83 0.80
C GLY A 341 30.12 -0.44 1.11
N ALA A 342 29.99 0.52 0.16
CA ALA A 342 30.29 1.93 0.35
C ALA A 342 31.62 2.18 1.08
N ASN A 343 32.69 1.48 0.68
CA ASN A 343 33.99 1.50 1.34
C ASN A 343 33.93 1.15 2.85
N ARG A 344 33.10 0.21 3.24
CA ARG A 344 32.85 -0.26 4.61
C ARG A 344 32.03 0.72 5.46
N LEU A 345 31.13 1.46 4.84
CA LEU A 345 30.17 2.33 5.53
C LEU A 345 28.77 1.73 5.43
N LEU A 346 28.14 1.49 6.57
CA LEU A 346 26.76 0.99 6.66
C LEU A 346 25.83 2.11 7.12
N TYR A 347 24.57 2.03 6.72
CA TYR A 347 23.52 2.99 7.11
C TYR A 347 22.27 2.25 7.57
N LEU A 348 21.75 2.62 8.75
CA LEU A 348 20.42 2.21 9.23
C LEU A 348 19.40 3.28 8.81
N PRO A 349 18.34 2.95 8.03
CA PRO A 349 17.42 3.95 7.48
C PRO A 349 16.28 4.37 8.45
N TYR A 350 16.42 4.19 9.75
CA TYR A 350 15.36 4.30 10.74
C TYR A 350 15.07 5.74 11.18
N LEU A 351 14.99 6.69 10.24
CA LEU A 351 14.81 8.13 10.52
C LEU A 351 13.51 8.45 11.28
N MET A 352 12.48 7.62 11.14
CA MET A 352 11.15 7.80 11.73
C MET A 352 10.74 6.59 12.59
N GLY A 353 11.70 5.93 13.23
CA GLY A 353 11.48 4.61 13.79
C GLY A 353 11.48 3.53 12.71
N GLU A 354 11.22 2.30 13.07
CA GLU A 354 11.10 1.20 12.11
C GLU A 354 9.91 0.28 12.42
N ARG A 355 9.28 -0.24 11.35
CA ARG A 355 8.20 -1.20 11.46
C ARG A 355 8.73 -2.63 11.28
N THR A 356 8.92 -3.08 10.06
CA THR A 356 9.48 -4.42 9.77
C THR A 356 11.01 -4.34 9.72
N PRO A 357 11.76 -5.17 10.43
CA PRO A 357 11.32 -6.28 11.29
C PRO A 357 11.18 -5.91 12.78
N HIS A 358 11.48 -4.67 13.18
CA HIS A 358 11.78 -4.33 14.56
C HIS A 358 10.56 -3.91 15.38
N LEU A 359 9.53 -3.31 14.77
CA LEU A 359 8.35 -2.73 15.44
C LEU A 359 8.75 -1.74 16.56
N ASP A 360 9.74 -0.90 16.27
CA ASP A 360 10.35 0.02 17.23
C ASP A 360 10.20 1.48 16.78
N PRO A 361 9.36 2.29 17.45
CA PRO A 361 9.22 3.72 17.13
C PRO A 361 10.43 4.55 17.56
N ASP A 362 11.31 4.02 18.44
CA ASP A 362 12.47 4.70 18.98
C ASP A 362 13.77 4.40 18.21
N ALA A 363 13.73 3.48 17.25
CA ALA A 363 14.84 3.26 16.33
C ALA A 363 15.19 4.56 15.57
N ARG A 364 16.48 4.81 15.36
CA ARG A 364 16.97 6.03 14.68
C ARG A 364 17.97 5.70 13.59
N GLY A 365 18.06 6.60 12.57
CA GLY A 365 19.03 6.52 11.50
C GLY A 365 20.47 6.61 12.02
N MET A 366 21.37 5.81 11.44
CA MET A 366 22.77 5.74 11.89
C MET A 366 23.71 5.43 10.73
N PHE A 367 24.85 6.13 10.65
CA PHE A 367 26.00 5.71 9.86
C PHE A 367 26.98 4.95 10.76
N PHE A 368 27.35 3.74 10.36
CA PHE A 368 28.28 2.89 11.09
C PHE A 368 29.53 2.61 10.26
N GLY A 369 30.72 2.82 10.85
CA GLY A 369 32.00 2.63 10.18
C GLY A 369 32.59 3.89 9.51
N LEU A 370 32.05 5.08 9.80
CA LEU A 370 32.57 6.35 9.24
C LEU A 370 34.03 6.58 9.60
N SER A 371 34.85 6.95 8.62
CA SER A 371 36.24 7.28 8.77
C SER A 371 36.63 8.48 7.91
N ALA A 372 37.84 9.03 8.10
CA ALA A 372 38.34 10.21 7.37
C ALA A 372 38.46 9.99 5.84
N MET A 373 38.43 8.77 5.36
CA MET A 373 38.49 8.48 3.92
C MET A 373 37.14 8.62 3.20
N HIS A 374 36.01 8.57 3.93
CA HIS A 374 34.71 8.63 3.34
C HIS A 374 34.36 10.03 2.85
N THR A 375 33.73 10.06 1.68
CA THR A 375 33.22 11.26 1.04
C THR A 375 31.72 11.27 1.00
N LYS A 376 31.10 12.36 0.55
CA LYS A 376 29.62 12.42 0.33
C LYS A 376 29.11 11.27 -0.54
N LYS A 377 29.88 10.83 -1.57
CA LYS A 377 29.51 9.76 -2.47
C LYS A 377 29.40 8.42 -1.75
N ASP A 378 30.32 8.15 -0.82
CA ASP A 378 30.29 6.94 0.01
C ASP A 378 29.08 6.94 0.93
N MET A 379 28.76 8.09 1.53
CA MET A 379 27.55 8.23 2.36
C MET A 379 26.28 8.06 1.54
N LEU A 380 26.21 8.63 0.34
CA LEU A 380 25.08 8.46 -0.58
C LEU A 380 24.88 6.99 -0.94
N ARG A 381 25.95 6.29 -1.31
CA ARG A 381 25.92 4.86 -1.60
C ARG A 381 25.46 4.06 -0.40
N ALA A 382 25.98 4.36 0.79
CA ALA A 382 25.56 3.70 2.04
C ALA A 382 24.06 3.90 2.33
N VAL A 383 23.51 5.09 2.08
CA VAL A 383 22.08 5.36 2.23
C VAL A 383 21.25 4.45 1.29
N MET A 384 21.64 4.37 0.01
CA MET A 384 20.92 3.51 -0.95
C MET A 384 21.01 2.03 -0.57
N GLU A 385 22.19 1.55 -0.18
CA GLU A 385 22.40 0.17 0.26
C GLU A 385 21.66 -0.13 1.58
N GLY A 386 21.65 0.79 2.55
CA GLY A 386 20.95 0.63 3.81
C GLY A 386 19.44 0.47 3.64
N VAL A 387 18.85 1.24 2.73
CA VAL A 387 17.43 1.06 2.34
C VAL A 387 17.21 -0.31 1.68
N ALA A 388 18.12 -0.73 0.79
CA ALA A 388 18.02 -2.03 0.14
C ALA A 388 18.17 -3.20 1.15
N TYR A 389 19.02 -3.06 2.17
CA TYR A 389 19.13 -4.03 3.27
C TYR A 389 17.86 -4.09 4.12
N SER A 390 17.27 -2.96 4.45
CA SER A 390 15.98 -2.91 5.19
C SER A 390 14.83 -3.57 4.42
N LEU A 391 14.79 -3.40 3.10
CA LEU A 391 13.84 -4.13 2.25
C LEU A 391 14.15 -5.63 2.18
N ARG A 392 15.44 -6.02 2.22
CA ARG A 392 15.83 -7.43 2.34
C ARG A 392 15.39 -8.06 3.64
N ASP A 393 15.37 -7.34 4.76
CA ASP A 393 14.81 -7.84 6.04
C ASP A 393 13.36 -8.32 5.86
N CYS A 394 12.56 -7.59 5.07
CA CYS A 394 11.20 -8.02 4.72
C CYS A 394 11.20 -9.34 3.93
N MET A 395 12.13 -9.51 2.99
CA MET A 395 12.29 -10.75 2.21
C MET A 395 12.74 -11.93 3.07
N GLU A 396 13.61 -11.71 4.06
CA GLU A 396 14.05 -12.78 4.96
C GLU A 396 12.87 -13.31 5.79
N ILE A 397 11.96 -12.43 6.24
CA ILE A 397 10.74 -12.88 6.92
C ILE A 397 9.87 -13.72 5.99
N CYS A 398 9.71 -13.33 4.71
CA CYS A 398 9.00 -14.17 3.74
C CYS A 398 9.66 -15.56 3.62
N ARG A 399 11.01 -15.64 3.58
CA ARG A 399 11.76 -16.91 3.56
C ARG A 399 11.54 -17.72 4.83
N GLU A 400 11.59 -17.11 6.02
CA GLU A 400 11.27 -17.76 7.30
C GLU A 400 9.85 -18.35 7.32
N MET A 401 8.90 -17.69 6.62
CA MET A 401 7.53 -18.15 6.47
C MET A 401 7.34 -19.16 5.33
N ASN A 402 8.43 -19.65 4.69
CA ASN A 402 8.43 -20.55 3.54
C ASN A 402 7.74 -19.97 2.29
N ILE A 403 7.71 -18.65 2.15
CA ILE A 403 7.22 -17.98 0.95
C ILE A 403 8.42 -17.74 0.03
N ASN A 404 8.48 -18.51 -1.05
CA ASN A 404 9.53 -18.36 -2.03
C ASN A 404 9.17 -17.28 -3.04
N VAL A 405 10.03 -16.26 -3.16
CA VAL A 405 9.91 -15.19 -4.16
C VAL A 405 10.96 -15.43 -5.25
N SER A 406 10.53 -15.65 -6.46
CA SER A 406 11.38 -15.91 -7.62
C SER A 406 11.32 -14.79 -8.68
N ASP A 407 10.37 -13.85 -8.52
CA ASP A 407 10.13 -12.75 -9.46
C ASP A 407 9.67 -11.50 -8.70
N MET A 408 10.38 -10.38 -8.88
CA MET A 408 10.15 -9.14 -8.14
C MET A 408 9.85 -7.96 -9.09
N MET A 409 8.71 -7.31 -8.91
CA MET A 409 8.39 -6.06 -9.60
C MET A 409 8.85 -4.86 -8.75
N ALA A 410 9.63 -3.95 -9.32
CA ALA A 410 10.01 -2.68 -8.66
C ALA A 410 9.02 -1.58 -9.01
N CYS A 411 8.46 -0.94 -7.98
CA CYS A 411 7.47 0.12 -8.06
C CYS A 411 7.92 1.38 -7.31
N GLY A 412 7.17 2.46 -7.46
CA GLY A 412 7.47 3.73 -6.81
C GLY A 412 8.62 4.49 -7.46
N GLY A 413 8.91 5.70 -6.95
CA GLY A 413 9.95 6.59 -7.51
C GLY A 413 11.34 5.96 -7.51
N GLY A 414 11.75 5.31 -6.41
CA GLY A 414 13.03 4.64 -6.31
C GLY A 414 13.16 3.41 -7.21
N GLY A 415 12.05 2.75 -7.56
CA GLY A 415 12.02 1.66 -8.53
C GLY A 415 12.42 2.08 -9.95
N SER A 416 12.44 3.37 -10.27
CA SER A 416 12.90 3.89 -11.55
C SER A 416 14.44 3.95 -11.67
N SER A 417 15.18 3.95 -10.54
CA SER A 417 16.65 3.94 -10.50
C SER A 417 17.23 2.60 -10.98
N PRO A 418 18.02 2.57 -12.07
CA PRO A 418 18.68 1.34 -12.51
C PRO A 418 19.65 0.79 -11.48
N LEU A 419 20.37 1.69 -10.79
CA LEU A 419 21.34 1.30 -9.75
C LEU A 419 20.63 0.64 -8.57
N TRP A 420 19.53 1.22 -8.09
CA TRP A 420 18.79 0.64 -6.98
C TRP A 420 18.15 -0.69 -7.34
N ARG A 421 17.59 -0.83 -8.55
CA ARG A 421 17.07 -2.13 -9.03
C ARG A 421 18.14 -3.20 -9.07
N GLN A 422 19.40 -2.85 -9.49
CA GLN A 422 20.50 -3.81 -9.49
C GLN A 422 20.86 -4.22 -8.06
N MET A 423 20.96 -3.27 -7.12
CA MET A 423 21.18 -3.58 -5.70
C MET A 423 20.11 -4.55 -5.16
N LEU A 424 18.84 -4.29 -5.47
CA LEU A 424 17.73 -5.14 -5.05
C LEU A 424 17.82 -6.54 -5.69
N ALA A 425 18.12 -6.65 -6.99
CA ALA A 425 18.28 -7.93 -7.65
C ALA A 425 19.39 -8.77 -7.00
N ASP A 426 20.55 -8.15 -6.74
CA ASP A 426 21.68 -8.80 -6.10
C ASP A 426 21.38 -9.23 -4.65
N LEU A 427 20.63 -8.40 -3.89
CA LEU A 427 20.25 -8.68 -2.51
C LEU A 427 19.12 -9.70 -2.38
N TYR A 428 18.15 -9.66 -3.26
CA TYR A 428 17.02 -10.60 -3.23
C TYR A 428 17.40 -11.98 -3.84
N GLY A 429 18.39 -11.99 -4.73
CA GLY A 429 18.80 -13.18 -5.46
C GLY A 429 17.79 -13.63 -6.51
N CYS A 430 16.97 -12.68 -7.02
CA CYS A 430 16.00 -12.92 -8.07
C CYS A 430 15.92 -11.73 -9.03
N PRO A 431 15.37 -11.90 -10.26
CA PRO A 431 15.18 -10.82 -11.21
C PRO A 431 14.30 -9.70 -10.63
N VAL A 432 14.71 -8.45 -10.82
CA VAL A 432 13.92 -7.26 -10.50
C VAL A 432 13.48 -6.59 -11.79
N LYS A 433 12.16 -6.46 -11.95
CA LYS A 433 11.50 -6.00 -13.18
C LYS A 433 10.78 -4.68 -12.96
N THR A 434 10.50 -3.96 -14.05
CA THR A 434 9.57 -2.83 -14.03
C THR A 434 8.34 -3.11 -14.88
N SER A 435 7.18 -2.60 -14.46
CA SER A 435 5.94 -2.73 -15.23
C SER A 435 5.97 -1.81 -16.45
N ALA A 436 5.42 -2.29 -17.58
CA ALA A 436 5.18 -1.47 -18.75
C ALA A 436 4.08 -0.40 -18.51
N SER A 437 3.15 -0.66 -17.60
CA SER A 437 2.12 0.29 -17.20
C SER A 437 2.54 1.07 -15.95
N LYS A 438 2.24 2.39 -15.95
CA LYS A 438 2.42 3.27 -14.78
C LYS A 438 1.15 3.39 -13.93
N GLU A 439 0.08 2.68 -14.30
CA GLU A 439 -1.26 2.87 -13.75
C GLU A 439 -1.61 1.88 -12.62
N GLY A 440 -0.62 1.25 -12.00
CA GLY A 440 -0.69 0.29 -10.89
C GLY A 440 -2.10 -0.01 -10.31
N PRO A 441 -2.54 0.69 -9.24
CA PRO A 441 -3.83 0.41 -8.61
C PRO A 441 -5.04 0.60 -9.53
N ALA A 442 -5.06 1.65 -10.37
CA ALA A 442 -6.16 1.90 -11.30
C ALA A 442 -6.29 0.80 -12.36
N LEU A 443 -5.16 0.30 -12.89
CA LEU A 443 -5.16 -0.84 -13.80
C LEU A 443 -5.62 -2.12 -13.08
N GLY A 444 -5.13 -2.34 -11.85
CA GLY A 444 -5.51 -3.52 -11.06
C GLY A 444 -7.02 -3.63 -10.86
N VAL A 445 -7.67 -2.54 -10.46
CA VAL A 445 -9.13 -2.57 -10.27
C VAL A 445 -9.91 -2.56 -11.58
N ALA A 446 -9.34 -2.03 -12.65
CA ALA A 446 -9.90 -2.22 -13.99
C ALA A 446 -9.88 -3.70 -14.41
N ILE A 447 -8.77 -4.42 -14.14
CA ILE A 447 -8.68 -5.88 -14.36
C ILE A 447 -9.73 -6.62 -13.54
N LEU A 448 -9.92 -6.27 -12.26
CA LEU A 448 -10.98 -6.87 -11.43
C LEU A 448 -12.37 -6.62 -12.03
N ALA A 449 -12.62 -5.41 -12.54
CA ALA A 449 -13.88 -5.09 -13.23
C ALA A 449 -14.04 -5.83 -14.57
N MET A 450 -12.95 -6.07 -15.31
CA MET A 450 -12.96 -6.89 -16.52
C MET A 450 -13.37 -8.34 -16.22
N VAL A 451 -12.83 -8.91 -15.13
CA VAL A 451 -13.22 -10.27 -14.69
C VAL A 451 -14.68 -10.29 -14.25
N ALA A 452 -15.11 -9.30 -13.45
CA ALA A 452 -16.51 -9.17 -13.01
C ALA A 452 -17.50 -9.02 -14.21
N ALA A 453 -17.05 -8.37 -15.30
CA ALA A 453 -17.83 -8.20 -16.53
C ALA A 453 -17.75 -9.41 -17.48
N GLY A 454 -17.03 -10.48 -17.11
CA GLY A 454 -16.87 -11.67 -17.94
C GLY A 454 -16.03 -11.43 -19.20
N ILE A 455 -15.11 -10.45 -19.19
CA ILE A 455 -14.15 -10.24 -20.27
C ILE A 455 -13.05 -11.30 -20.21
N TYR A 456 -12.59 -11.61 -19.00
CA TYR A 456 -11.64 -12.66 -18.68
C TYR A 456 -12.25 -13.63 -17.64
N ALA A 457 -11.82 -14.88 -17.67
CA ALA A 457 -12.35 -15.89 -16.76
C ALA A 457 -11.75 -15.81 -15.34
N SER A 458 -10.55 -15.26 -15.20
CA SER A 458 -9.88 -15.12 -13.90
C SER A 458 -8.92 -13.93 -13.87
N VAL A 459 -8.57 -13.51 -12.64
CA VAL A 459 -7.59 -12.43 -12.43
C VAL A 459 -6.20 -12.80 -12.95
N PRO A 460 -5.66 -14.01 -12.70
CA PRO A 460 -4.37 -14.42 -13.28
C PRO A 460 -4.36 -14.41 -14.82
N GLU A 461 -5.43 -14.91 -15.47
CA GLU A 461 -5.55 -14.89 -16.93
C GLU A 461 -5.53 -13.46 -17.49
N ALA A 462 -6.31 -12.55 -16.88
CA ALA A 462 -6.33 -11.16 -17.29
C ALA A 462 -4.96 -10.48 -17.13
N CYS A 463 -4.28 -10.73 -16.02
CA CYS A 463 -2.93 -10.19 -15.77
C CYS A 463 -1.90 -10.72 -16.77
N GLU A 464 -1.97 -11.99 -17.15
CA GLU A 464 -1.08 -12.58 -18.15
C GLU A 464 -1.23 -11.90 -19.53
N GLN A 465 -2.44 -11.48 -19.88
CA GLN A 465 -2.72 -10.81 -21.15
C GLN A 465 -2.41 -9.30 -21.14
N ILE A 466 -2.53 -8.66 -19.97
CA ILE A 466 -2.50 -7.20 -19.84
C ILE A 466 -1.19 -6.68 -19.25
N CYS A 467 -0.63 -7.37 -18.23
CA CYS A 467 0.51 -6.86 -17.48
C CYS A 467 1.82 -7.18 -18.20
N GLY A 468 2.42 -6.16 -18.82
CA GLY A 468 3.71 -6.27 -19.49
C GLY A 468 4.90 -5.91 -18.60
N VAL A 469 6.08 -6.41 -18.95
CA VAL A 469 7.38 -6.05 -18.35
C VAL A 469 8.12 -5.10 -19.29
N ASP A 470 8.67 -3.99 -18.73
CA ASP A 470 9.48 -3.02 -19.49
C ASP A 470 10.98 -3.33 -19.40
N LYS A 471 11.52 -3.47 -18.19
CA LYS A 471 12.95 -3.72 -17.93
C LYS A 471 13.13 -4.87 -16.96
N VAL A 472 14.30 -5.53 -17.06
CA VAL A 472 14.71 -6.61 -16.16
C VAL A 472 16.15 -6.35 -15.72
N GLN A 473 16.42 -6.43 -14.42
CA GLN A 473 17.75 -6.53 -13.83
C GLN A 473 17.91 -7.93 -13.26
N GLU A 474 18.84 -8.70 -13.82
CA GLU A 474 19.24 -9.99 -13.27
C GLU A 474 20.26 -9.82 -12.14
N PRO A 475 20.27 -10.68 -11.12
CA PRO A 475 21.32 -10.66 -10.11
C PRO A 475 22.69 -10.97 -10.72
N VAL A 476 23.71 -10.22 -10.32
CA VAL A 476 25.09 -10.44 -10.75
C VAL A 476 25.75 -11.40 -9.77
N ALA A 477 26.17 -12.56 -10.26
CA ALA A 477 26.70 -13.66 -9.42
C ALA A 477 27.87 -13.21 -8.51
N ASP A 478 28.75 -12.35 -8.99
CA ASP A 478 29.93 -11.84 -8.24
C ASP A 478 29.54 -10.77 -7.20
N HIS A 479 28.37 -10.12 -7.32
CA HIS A 479 27.87 -9.12 -6.37
C HIS A 479 27.20 -9.77 -5.15
N VAL A 480 26.47 -10.84 -5.36
CA VAL A 480 25.68 -11.51 -4.31
C VAL A 480 26.51 -11.84 -3.07
N PRO A 481 27.67 -12.53 -3.16
CA PRO A 481 28.47 -12.82 -1.97
C PRO A 481 29.13 -11.60 -1.33
N GLN A 482 29.27 -10.48 -2.08
CA GLN A 482 29.80 -9.24 -1.52
C GLN A 482 28.70 -8.59 -0.66
N TYR A 483 27.47 -8.44 -1.18
CA TYR A 483 26.35 -7.91 -0.42
C TYR A 483 26.03 -8.76 0.80
N GLU A 484 26.14 -10.09 0.72
CA GLU A 484 25.87 -10.99 1.85
C GLU A 484 26.75 -10.69 3.06
N LYS A 485 28.03 -10.38 2.84
CA LYS A 485 28.96 -10.02 3.93
C LYS A 485 28.54 -8.73 4.64
N PHE A 486 28.12 -7.70 3.89
CA PHE A 486 27.67 -6.44 4.46
C PHE A 486 26.30 -6.55 5.10
N TYR A 487 25.38 -7.29 4.48
CA TYR A 487 24.04 -7.52 5.02
C TYR A 487 24.11 -8.24 6.38
N ARG A 488 24.92 -9.27 6.51
CA ARG A 488 25.14 -9.95 7.80
C ARG A 488 25.57 -8.96 8.90
N LEU A 489 26.53 -8.07 8.60
CA LEU A 489 26.95 -7.04 9.56
C LEU A 489 25.85 -6.02 9.85
N TYR A 490 25.09 -5.63 8.82
CA TYR A 490 23.97 -4.71 8.94
C TYR A 490 22.93 -5.23 9.95
N THR A 491 22.56 -6.52 9.89
CA THR A 491 21.58 -7.11 10.79
C THR A 491 22.04 -7.18 12.25
N GLU A 492 23.36 -7.11 12.51
CA GLU A 492 23.94 -7.14 13.86
C GLU A 492 23.97 -5.74 14.54
N ILE A 493 23.84 -4.64 13.76
CA ILE A 493 24.02 -3.27 14.29
C ILE A 493 22.84 -2.87 15.19
N TYR A 494 21.60 -2.92 14.67
CA TYR A 494 20.45 -2.47 15.44
C TYR A 494 20.31 -3.20 16.80
N PRO A 495 20.41 -4.53 16.89
CA PRO A 495 20.36 -5.23 18.19
C PRO A 495 21.45 -4.76 19.18
N ALA A 496 22.60 -4.34 18.68
CA ALA A 496 23.72 -3.87 19.52
C ALA A 496 23.53 -2.45 20.06
N VAL A 497 22.68 -1.63 19.44
CA VAL A 497 22.52 -0.20 19.79
C VAL A 497 21.09 0.20 20.18
N LYS A 498 20.13 -0.71 20.14
CA LYS A 498 18.71 -0.40 20.38
C LYS A 498 18.43 0.19 21.76
N GLU A 499 19.13 -0.26 22.79
CA GLU A 499 18.95 0.25 24.16
C GLU A 499 19.42 1.72 24.25
N GLN A 500 20.54 2.08 23.57
CA GLN A 500 21.03 3.45 23.51
C GLN A 500 20.08 4.34 22.67
N MET A 501 19.48 3.80 21.62
CA MET A 501 18.47 4.55 20.85
C MET A 501 17.22 4.85 21.70
N LYS A 502 16.78 3.89 22.50
CA LYS A 502 15.66 4.07 23.44
C LYS A 502 15.99 5.11 24.51
N GLU A 503 17.15 5.00 25.17
CA GLU A 503 17.61 5.98 26.15
C GLU A 503 17.68 7.39 25.57
N LEU A 504 18.17 7.54 24.33
CA LEU A 504 18.22 8.82 23.62
C LEU A 504 16.82 9.37 23.33
N ALA A 505 15.84 8.54 23.08
CA ALA A 505 14.46 8.96 22.83
C ALA A 505 13.75 9.44 24.10
N GLU A 506 14.21 9.01 25.28
CA GLU A 506 13.68 9.40 26.60
C GLU A 506 14.31 10.70 27.15
N MET A 507 15.42 11.21 26.54
CA MET A 507 16.08 12.47 26.89
C MET A 507 15.35 13.70 26.29
#